data_ac83e104ecbbce5122d11ea4f7ac01a2
#
_entry.id   ac83e104ecbbce5122d11ea4f7ac01a2
#
_cell.length_a   1.000
_cell.length_b   1.000
_cell.length_c   1.000
_cell.angle_alpha   90.00
_cell.angle_beta   90.00
_cell.angle_gamma   90.00
#
_symmetry.space_group_name_H-M   'P 1'
#
loop_
_entity.id
_entity.type
_entity.pdbx_description
1 polymer ?
#
loop_
_entity_poly.entity_id
_entity_poly.type
_entity_poly.pdbx_seq_one_letter_code
_entity_poly.pdbx_strand_id
1 'polypeptide(L)'
;MASIITMPKLSPTMEEGVLAKWTKKEGDKIQPGDVIAEVETDKANMEFPLEDEGVLLKLLVKEGDTVKLGDPVAVLGEAGEDLADVMKEVGQKGAQPQKKTDEPAAPPVAATVRAETGDREQGDTKAPDPTRAAAKSVPVAKPAPASKQAAARPALSVVQAEPANGNGHGRVLASPFARKLALEKGVDLKRLSGSGPHGRIIKRDIDEAAAHGEAAPSSLAYVPSREDQLVPASQMRKTIARRLIEAKREIPHIYLTADATVDRLVEMREQLNDSGTGTEGAVKVSINDLVIKALAMALARMPDANVSWTAEGILRHGGVHIGMAVSLPDNGLITPVVRDADVKSIGALARETRSLAERARAKKLKPEEYSGGSATVSNLGMFGVREFVAIINPPESVILAVGTTEKRPIVVTRDGHDVLEVARRMTLTLSCDHRVVDGVLGAKLLGEVVKLLEKPMGMLL
;
A
#
# COMPACT_ATOMS: atom_id res chain seq x y z
N MET A 1 51.39 -5.82 -9.89
CA MET A 1 50.59 -5.29 -11.06
C MET A 1 49.21 -4.87 -10.52
N ALA A 2 48.79 -3.64 -10.84
CA ALA A 2 47.50 -3.15 -10.38
C ALA A 2 46.35 -3.92 -11.03
N SER A 3 45.39 -4.39 -10.23
CA SER A 3 44.20 -5.13 -10.64
C SER A 3 42.92 -4.31 -10.36
N ILE A 4 41.93 -4.45 -11.25
CA ILE A 4 40.65 -3.78 -11.11
C ILE A 4 39.70 -4.68 -10.33
N ILE A 5 39.22 -4.18 -9.20
CA ILE A 5 38.16 -4.83 -8.41
C ILE A 5 36.83 -4.46 -9.03
N THR A 6 36.06 -5.47 -9.42
CA THR A 6 34.72 -5.30 -9.98
C THR A 6 33.65 -5.71 -9.00
N MET A 7 32.43 -5.17 -9.14
CA MET A 7 31.28 -5.54 -8.29
C MET A 7 30.93 -7.02 -8.43
N PRO A 8 31.11 -7.84 -7.38
CA PRO A 8 30.79 -9.26 -7.43
C PRO A 8 29.28 -9.48 -7.24
N LYS A 9 28.81 -10.67 -7.53
CA LYS A 9 27.43 -11.10 -7.29
C LYS A 9 27.25 -11.49 -5.83
N LEU A 10 26.90 -10.54 -4.99
CA LEU A 10 26.67 -10.75 -3.55
C LEU A 10 25.33 -11.44 -3.23
N SER A 11 24.37 -11.42 -4.14
CA SER A 11 23.07 -12.08 -4.00
C SER A 11 22.68 -12.79 -5.30
N PRO A 12 21.98 -13.96 -5.25
CA PRO A 12 21.60 -14.71 -6.45
C PRO A 12 20.79 -13.93 -7.48
N THR A 13 20.04 -12.92 -7.02
CA THR A 13 19.16 -12.07 -7.85
C THR A 13 19.72 -10.68 -8.10
N MET A 14 20.97 -10.39 -7.69
CA MET A 14 21.60 -9.09 -7.81
C MET A 14 21.97 -8.79 -9.26
N GLU A 15 21.46 -7.68 -9.79
CA GLU A 15 21.87 -7.08 -11.07
C GLU A 15 22.65 -5.78 -10.86
N GLU A 16 22.36 -5.07 -9.76
CA GLU A 16 23.03 -3.85 -9.32
C GLU A 16 23.05 -3.76 -7.81
N GLY A 17 24.01 -3.06 -7.22
CA GLY A 17 24.11 -2.76 -5.78
C GLY A 17 24.42 -1.31 -5.55
N VAL A 18 24.00 -0.78 -4.39
CA VAL A 18 24.41 0.56 -3.94
C VAL A 18 25.52 0.41 -2.91
N LEU A 19 26.61 1.09 -3.11
CA LEU A 19 27.71 1.12 -2.15
C LEU A 19 27.28 1.94 -0.93
N ALA A 20 26.89 1.27 0.15
CA ALA A 20 26.37 1.93 1.35
C ALA A 20 27.48 2.65 2.11
N LYS A 21 28.64 1.98 2.29
CA LYS A 21 29.75 2.54 3.05
C LYS A 21 31.07 1.84 2.69
N TRP A 22 32.15 2.58 2.64
CA TRP A 22 33.52 2.05 2.60
C TRP A 22 34.03 1.72 4.00
N THR A 23 34.55 0.50 4.20
CA THR A 23 35.15 0.06 5.47
C THR A 23 36.64 0.33 5.49
N LYS A 24 37.27 0.38 4.31
CA LYS A 24 38.69 0.67 4.10
C LYS A 24 38.87 1.95 3.29
N LYS A 25 40.05 2.59 3.42
CA LYS A 25 40.41 3.84 2.74
C LYS A 25 41.47 3.62 1.71
N GLU A 26 41.65 4.58 0.80
CA GLU A 26 42.80 4.61 -0.14
C GLU A 26 44.13 4.59 0.67
N GLY A 27 45.00 3.68 0.31
CA GLY A 27 46.26 3.44 0.99
C GLY A 27 46.28 2.30 2.03
N ASP A 28 45.10 1.75 2.37
CA ASP A 28 44.99 0.65 3.32
C ASP A 28 45.46 -0.68 2.71
N LYS A 29 46.15 -1.50 3.50
CA LYS A 29 46.51 -2.88 3.14
C LYS A 29 45.29 -3.78 3.32
N ILE A 30 45.02 -4.60 2.31
CA ILE A 30 43.95 -5.57 2.25
C ILE A 30 44.56 -6.97 2.35
N GLN A 31 43.96 -7.81 3.19
CA GLN A 31 44.28 -9.24 3.30
C GLN A 31 43.10 -10.07 2.76
N PRO A 32 43.35 -11.28 2.26
CA PRO A 32 42.29 -12.17 1.79
C PRO A 32 41.21 -12.39 2.88
N GLY A 33 39.95 -12.09 2.54
CA GLY A 33 38.82 -12.14 3.45
C GLY A 33 38.47 -10.82 4.15
N ASP A 34 39.27 -9.77 3.98
CA ASP A 34 38.92 -8.44 4.53
C ASP A 34 37.70 -7.86 3.84
N VAL A 35 36.77 -7.30 4.63
CA VAL A 35 35.60 -6.58 4.14
C VAL A 35 36.03 -5.17 3.73
N ILE A 36 35.91 -4.84 2.46
CA ILE A 36 36.31 -3.52 1.91
C ILE A 36 35.17 -2.50 1.90
N ALA A 37 33.93 -2.98 1.75
CA ALA A 37 32.74 -2.12 1.69
C ALA A 37 31.47 -2.88 2.15
N GLU A 38 30.45 -2.12 2.52
CA GLU A 38 29.07 -2.59 2.69
C GLU A 38 28.27 -2.20 1.45
N VAL A 39 27.58 -3.18 0.84
CA VAL A 39 26.76 -2.98 -0.37
C VAL A 39 25.30 -3.27 -0.04
N GLU A 40 24.44 -2.31 -0.26
CA GLU A 40 22.99 -2.48 -0.17
C GLU A 40 22.49 -3.18 -1.44
N THR A 41 21.95 -4.37 -1.28
CA THR A 41 21.36 -5.19 -2.36
C THR A 41 19.83 -5.11 -2.29
N ASP A 42 19.16 -5.77 -3.22
CA ASP A 42 17.69 -5.87 -3.28
C ASP A 42 17.06 -6.55 -2.05
N LYS A 43 17.86 -7.23 -1.22
CA LYS A 43 17.37 -8.02 -0.07
C LYS A 43 17.93 -7.60 1.28
N ALA A 44 19.18 -7.19 1.35
CA ALA A 44 19.86 -6.81 2.58
C ALA A 44 21.17 -6.06 2.29
N ASN A 45 21.74 -5.42 3.33
CA ASN A 45 23.11 -4.97 3.29
C ASN A 45 24.02 -6.19 3.40
N MET A 46 24.91 -6.32 2.42
CA MET A 46 25.87 -7.41 2.33
C MET A 46 27.28 -6.85 2.45
N GLU A 47 28.12 -7.58 3.17
CA GLU A 47 29.55 -7.29 3.23
C GLU A 47 30.20 -7.68 1.91
N PHE A 48 31.12 -6.83 1.43
CA PHE A 48 31.94 -7.09 0.25
C PHE A 48 33.34 -7.53 0.69
N PRO A 49 33.59 -8.83 0.90
CA PRO A 49 34.91 -9.36 1.16
C PRO A 49 35.75 -9.41 -0.11
N LEU A 50 37.05 -9.17 -0.01
CA LEU A 50 38.02 -9.33 -1.09
C LEU A 50 38.86 -10.57 -0.86
N GLU A 51 39.06 -11.37 -1.90
CA GLU A 51 39.91 -12.56 -1.83
C GLU A 51 41.38 -12.30 -2.17
N ASP A 52 41.66 -11.12 -2.80
CA ASP A 52 42.99 -10.71 -3.21
C ASP A 52 43.69 -9.94 -2.10
N GLU A 53 45.05 -10.03 -2.05
CA GLU A 53 45.89 -9.22 -1.18
C GLU A 53 46.54 -8.06 -1.93
N GLY A 54 46.71 -6.91 -1.26
CA GLY A 54 47.35 -5.74 -1.85
C GLY A 54 47.07 -4.46 -1.11
N VAL A 55 47.39 -3.32 -1.72
CA VAL A 55 47.08 -1.99 -1.22
C VAL A 55 45.93 -1.40 -2.06
N LEU A 56 44.91 -0.85 -1.42
CA LEU A 56 43.81 -0.17 -2.06
C LEU A 56 44.30 1.16 -2.65
N LEU A 57 44.58 1.19 -3.94
CA LEU A 57 45.23 2.36 -4.58
C LEU A 57 44.22 3.49 -4.83
N LYS A 58 43.02 3.16 -5.28
CA LYS A 58 42.00 4.16 -5.62
C LYS A 58 40.59 3.60 -5.53
N LEU A 59 39.67 4.44 -5.01
CA LEU A 59 38.23 4.20 -5.03
C LEU A 59 37.63 4.86 -6.27
N LEU A 60 36.93 4.09 -7.11
CA LEU A 60 36.33 4.57 -8.37
C LEU A 60 34.88 5.00 -8.17
N VAL A 61 34.24 4.54 -7.08
CA VAL A 61 32.83 4.74 -6.79
C VAL A 61 32.69 5.40 -5.40
N LYS A 62 31.77 6.34 -5.26
CA LYS A 62 31.47 7.03 -4.00
C LYS A 62 30.40 6.31 -3.21
N GLU A 63 30.37 6.55 -1.90
CA GLU A 63 29.27 6.12 -1.05
C GLU A 63 27.93 6.69 -1.57
N GLY A 64 26.93 5.82 -1.73
CA GLY A 64 25.62 6.13 -2.28
C GLY A 64 25.48 5.91 -3.81
N ASP A 65 26.55 5.59 -4.53
CA ASP A 65 26.49 5.33 -5.96
C ASP A 65 25.93 3.92 -6.25
N THR A 66 25.13 3.80 -7.32
CA THR A 66 24.62 2.52 -7.81
C THR A 66 25.62 1.94 -8.83
N VAL A 67 26.06 0.71 -8.60
CA VAL A 67 27.04 -0.02 -9.42
C VAL A 67 26.42 -1.30 -9.94
N LYS A 68 26.57 -1.58 -11.24
CA LYS A 68 26.09 -2.81 -11.85
C LYS A 68 27.09 -3.95 -11.62
N LEU A 69 26.59 -5.18 -11.71
CA LEU A 69 27.42 -6.38 -11.65
C LEU A 69 28.53 -6.32 -12.70
N GLY A 70 29.79 -6.49 -12.27
CA GLY A 70 30.96 -6.45 -13.15
C GLY A 70 31.53 -5.05 -13.43
N ASP A 71 30.89 -3.97 -12.97
CA ASP A 71 31.45 -2.62 -13.12
C ASP A 71 32.64 -2.41 -12.16
N PRO A 72 33.66 -1.62 -12.56
CA PRO A 72 34.83 -1.35 -11.74
C PRO A 72 34.48 -0.51 -10.51
N VAL A 73 34.91 -0.97 -9.33
CA VAL A 73 34.61 -0.36 -8.02
C VAL A 73 35.84 0.28 -7.40
N ALA A 74 36.97 -0.40 -7.47
CA ALA A 74 38.25 0.09 -6.92
C ALA A 74 39.44 -0.51 -7.66
N VAL A 75 40.64 -0.01 -7.36
CA VAL A 75 41.91 -0.51 -7.90
C VAL A 75 42.80 -0.98 -6.75
N LEU A 76 43.26 -2.21 -6.85
CA LEU A 76 44.21 -2.83 -5.93
C LEU A 76 45.58 -2.98 -6.61
N GLY A 77 46.69 -2.78 -5.88
CA GLY A 77 48.03 -2.94 -6.41
C GLY A 77 49.10 -2.81 -5.35
N GLU A 78 50.36 -2.62 -5.75
CA GLU A 78 51.48 -2.36 -4.87
C GLU A 78 51.63 -0.88 -4.56
N ALA A 79 52.18 -0.52 -3.38
CA ALA A 79 52.34 0.85 -2.97
C ALA A 79 53.28 1.62 -3.91
N GLY A 80 52.77 2.61 -4.64
CA GLY A 80 53.55 3.45 -5.58
C GLY A 80 53.50 3.03 -7.06
N GLU A 81 52.62 2.09 -7.42
CA GLU A 81 52.45 1.67 -8.80
C GLU A 81 51.68 2.73 -9.63
N ASP A 82 52.09 2.89 -10.91
CA ASP A 82 51.53 3.93 -11.77
C ASP A 82 50.11 3.54 -12.26
N LEU A 83 49.15 4.40 -11.95
CA LEU A 83 47.73 4.18 -12.22
C LEU A 83 47.31 4.54 -13.66
N ALA A 84 48.25 5.13 -14.48
CA ALA A 84 47.87 5.71 -15.76
C ALA A 84 47.35 4.70 -16.78
N ASP A 85 47.87 3.48 -16.79
CA ASP A 85 47.47 2.45 -17.74
C ASP A 85 46.18 1.75 -17.33
N VAL A 86 45.97 1.51 -16.03
CA VAL A 86 44.74 0.94 -15.47
C VAL A 86 43.54 1.89 -15.59
N MET A 87 43.80 3.20 -15.46
CA MET A 87 42.76 4.24 -15.66
C MET A 87 42.32 4.36 -17.12
N LYS A 88 43.17 4.03 -18.09
CA LYS A 88 42.77 3.95 -19.52
C LYS A 88 41.83 2.76 -19.76
N GLU A 89 42.07 1.63 -19.13
CA GLU A 89 41.22 0.44 -19.25
C GLU A 89 39.83 0.65 -18.58
N VAL A 90 39.79 1.31 -17.44
CA VAL A 90 38.54 1.72 -16.75
C VAL A 90 37.76 2.71 -17.62
N GLY A 91 38.41 3.66 -18.28
CA GLY A 91 37.79 4.64 -19.18
C GLY A 91 37.16 4.01 -20.42
N GLN A 92 37.68 2.88 -20.93
CA GLN A 92 37.13 2.17 -22.09
C GLN A 92 35.92 1.27 -21.74
N LYS A 93 35.81 0.76 -20.50
CA LYS A 93 34.68 -0.06 -20.05
C LYS A 93 33.54 0.74 -19.39
N GLY A 94 33.83 1.98 -18.93
CA GLY A 94 32.88 2.81 -18.18
C GLY A 94 32.20 3.94 -18.96
N ALA A 95 32.48 4.13 -20.26
CA ALA A 95 31.98 5.27 -21.04
C ALA A 95 30.85 4.88 -22.00
N GLN A 96 29.63 4.66 -21.48
CA GLN A 96 28.44 4.96 -22.26
C GLN A 96 27.55 5.92 -21.45
N PRO A 97 27.65 7.26 -21.74
CA PRO A 97 26.65 8.17 -21.23
C PRO A 97 25.35 7.94 -22.01
N GLN A 98 24.31 7.49 -21.32
CA GLN A 98 22.96 7.50 -21.90
C GLN A 98 22.52 8.94 -22.12
N LYS A 99 22.70 9.40 -23.37
CA LYS A 99 22.09 10.59 -23.93
C LYS A 99 20.57 10.40 -23.89
N LYS A 100 19.87 11.33 -23.27
CA LYS A 100 18.43 11.50 -23.44
C LYS A 100 18.15 11.60 -24.94
N THR A 101 17.50 10.61 -25.49
CA THR A 101 16.87 10.68 -26.81
C THR A 101 15.41 11.05 -26.60
N ASP A 102 15.07 12.24 -27.06
CA ASP A 102 13.71 12.68 -27.33
C ASP A 102 13.07 11.70 -28.31
N GLU A 103 11.89 11.28 -27.94
CA GLU A 103 11.00 10.41 -28.71
C GLU A 103 10.50 11.16 -29.96
N PRO A 104 10.64 10.63 -31.17
CA PRO A 104 9.85 11.12 -32.30
C PRO A 104 8.59 10.26 -32.44
N ALA A 105 7.46 10.97 -32.48
CA ALA A 105 6.14 10.46 -32.75
C ALA A 105 6.08 9.52 -33.96
N ALA A 106 5.43 8.37 -33.77
CA ALA A 106 5.09 7.43 -34.83
C ALA A 106 3.92 7.97 -35.69
N PRO A 107 3.99 7.82 -37.03
CA PRO A 107 2.88 8.21 -37.91
C PRO A 107 1.75 7.16 -37.92
N PRO A 108 0.51 7.57 -38.25
CA PRO A 108 -0.65 6.70 -38.21
C PRO A 108 -0.64 5.72 -39.40
N VAL A 109 -0.82 4.44 -39.10
CA VAL A 109 -0.97 3.39 -40.11
C VAL A 109 -2.43 3.34 -40.55
N ALA A 110 -2.68 3.64 -41.82
CA ALA A 110 -3.96 3.52 -42.47
C ALA A 110 -4.34 2.04 -42.70
N ALA A 111 -5.54 1.69 -42.30
CA ALA A 111 -6.15 0.41 -42.60
C ALA A 111 -6.57 0.31 -44.06
N THR A 112 -6.00 -0.63 -44.79
CA THR A 112 -6.50 -1.04 -46.10
C THR A 112 -7.20 -2.38 -45.97
N VAL A 113 -8.53 -2.31 -46.11
CA VAL A 113 -9.40 -3.47 -46.31
C VAL A 113 -9.18 -4.00 -47.70
N ARG A 114 -8.89 -5.28 -47.87
CA ARG A 114 -9.03 -6.01 -49.12
C ARG A 114 -9.93 -7.22 -48.88
N ALA A 115 -11.06 -7.18 -49.55
CA ALA A 115 -11.98 -8.28 -49.71
C ALA A 115 -11.41 -9.26 -50.75
N GLU A 116 -11.45 -10.54 -50.46
CA GLU A 116 -11.47 -11.59 -51.50
C GLU A 116 -12.65 -12.54 -51.27
N THR A 117 -13.44 -12.61 -52.29
CA THR A 117 -14.58 -13.50 -52.51
C THR A 117 -14.10 -14.86 -52.95
N GLY A 118 -14.74 -15.92 -52.46
CA GLY A 118 -14.51 -17.29 -52.91
C GLY A 118 -15.54 -18.28 -52.36
N ASP A 119 -16.42 -18.61 -53.14
CA ASP A 119 -17.60 -19.40 -53.41
C ASP A 119 -17.62 -20.88 -52.90
N ARG A 120 -18.86 -21.31 -52.54
CA ARG A 120 -19.46 -22.66 -52.57
C ARG A 120 -18.92 -23.74 -51.59
N GLU A 121 -19.79 -24.42 -50.84
CA GLU A 121 -20.84 -25.35 -51.27
C GLU A 121 -21.87 -25.66 -50.15
N GLN A 122 -23.06 -26.06 -50.59
CA GLN A 122 -24.28 -26.39 -49.85
C GLN A 122 -24.18 -27.71 -49.07
N GLY A 123 -24.86 -27.76 -47.92
CA GLY A 123 -25.17 -29.00 -47.21
C GLY A 123 -26.35 -28.80 -46.28
N ASP A 124 -27.54 -29.18 -46.75
CA ASP A 124 -28.83 -29.22 -46.05
C ASP A 124 -28.80 -30.10 -44.82
N THR A 125 -29.35 -29.61 -43.68
CA THR A 125 -30.21 -30.41 -42.79
C THR A 125 -30.98 -29.53 -41.80
N LYS A 126 -32.22 -29.44 -42.03
CA LYS A 126 -33.50 -29.34 -41.31
C LYS A 126 -33.46 -29.13 -39.81
N ALA A 127 -33.91 -27.93 -39.38
CA ALA A 127 -34.35 -27.62 -38.01
C ALA A 127 -35.81 -28.05 -37.79
N PRO A 128 -36.23 -28.38 -36.57
CA PRO A 128 -37.65 -28.33 -36.20
C PRO A 128 -37.94 -27.08 -35.35
N ASP A 129 -39.04 -26.46 -35.69
CA ASP A 129 -39.70 -25.26 -35.19
C ASP A 129 -40.21 -25.44 -33.73
N PRO A 130 -40.10 -24.44 -32.84
CA PRO A 130 -40.69 -24.51 -31.51
C PRO A 130 -42.09 -23.85 -31.49
N THR A 131 -43.02 -24.59 -30.98
CA THR A 131 -44.39 -24.22 -30.69
C THR A 131 -44.50 -23.10 -29.65
N ARG A 132 -45.13 -22.06 -30.07
CA ARG A 132 -45.76 -20.91 -29.45
C ARG A 132 -46.45 -21.21 -28.08
N ALA A 133 -46.02 -20.55 -26.99
CA ALA A 133 -46.87 -20.32 -25.82
C ALA A 133 -46.86 -18.82 -25.50
N ALA A 134 -48.02 -18.23 -25.58
CA ALA A 134 -48.30 -16.82 -25.36
C ALA A 134 -48.27 -16.50 -23.85
N ALA A 135 -47.45 -15.55 -23.44
CA ALA A 135 -47.58 -14.91 -22.16
C ALA A 135 -48.09 -13.48 -22.31
N LYS A 136 -49.18 -13.21 -21.59
CA LYS A 136 -49.97 -11.96 -21.63
C LYS A 136 -49.12 -10.78 -21.13
N SER A 137 -49.12 -9.71 -21.91
CA SER A 137 -48.58 -8.40 -21.53
C SER A 137 -49.48 -7.73 -20.48
N VAL A 138 -48.88 -7.30 -19.37
CA VAL A 138 -49.49 -6.42 -18.37
C VAL A 138 -49.10 -4.97 -18.73
N PRO A 139 -50.03 -4.00 -18.72
CA PRO A 139 -49.76 -2.65 -19.17
C PRO A 139 -48.95 -1.86 -18.13
N VAL A 140 -47.91 -1.21 -18.61
CA VAL A 140 -47.11 -0.26 -17.84
C VAL A 140 -47.93 1.02 -17.63
N ALA A 141 -48.22 1.35 -16.38
CA ALA A 141 -48.85 2.61 -15.99
C ALA A 141 -47.84 3.76 -16.12
N LYS A 142 -48.28 4.86 -16.79
CA LYS A 142 -47.56 6.12 -16.90
C LYS A 142 -47.40 6.77 -15.50
N PRO A 143 -46.23 7.33 -15.15
CA PRO A 143 -46.10 8.12 -13.93
C PRO A 143 -46.78 9.46 -14.05
N ALA A 144 -47.58 9.81 -13.03
CA ALA A 144 -48.22 11.12 -12.87
C ALA A 144 -47.17 12.16 -12.44
N PRO A 145 -47.39 13.47 -12.71
CA PRO A 145 -46.39 14.50 -12.45
C PRO A 145 -46.30 14.81 -10.97
N ALA A 146 -45.06 14.78 -10.46
CA ALA A 146 -44.73 15.15 -9.09
C ALA A 146 -45.00 16.63 -8.79
N SER A 147 -45.83 16.86 -7.80
CA SER A 147 -46.08 18.20 -7.21
C SER A 147 -44.82 18.72 -6.55
N LYS A 148 -44.42 19.93 -6.93
CA LYS A 148 -43.36 20.72 -6.30
C LYS A 148 -43.81 21.13 -4.90
N GLN A 149 -43.23 20.54 -3.85
CA GLN A 149 -43.10 21.17 -2.56
C GLN A 149 -41.62 21.31 -2.25
N ALA A 150 -41.12 22.53 -2.47
CA ALA A 150 -39.80 22.97 -2.09
C ALA A 150 -39.78 23.20 -0.58
N ALA A 151 -39.13 22.32 0.15
CA ALA A 151 -38.69 22.62 1.52
C ALA A 151 -37.47 23.54 1.43
N ALA A 152 -37.65 24.77 1.83
CA ALA A 152 -36.62 25.80 1.89
C ALA A 152 -35.52 25.38 2.87
N ARG A 153 -34.32 25.17 2.36
CA ARG A 153 -33.08 25.24 3.16
C ARG A 153 -32.81 26.71 3.48
N PRO A 154 -32.44 27.07 4.70
CA PRO A 154 -32.03 28.43 4.99
C PRO A 154 -30.73 28.75 4.22
N ALA A 155 -30.83 29.66 3.29
CA ALA A 155 -29.68 30.24 2.61
C ALA A 155 -28.87 31.04 3.64
N LEU A 156 -27.61 30.63 3.82
CA LEU A 156 -26.61 31.49 4.43
C LEU A 156 -26.45 32.71 3.49
N SER A 157 -27.09 33.82 3.86
CA SER A 157 -26.87 35.12 3.21
C SER A 157 -25.43 35.53 3.50
N VAL A 158 -24.61 35.46 2.46
CA VAL A 158 -23.33 36.18 2.41
C VAL A 158 -23.72 37.65 2.37
N VAL A 159 -23.57 38.33 3.49
CA VAL A 159 -23.60 39.79 3.53
C VAL A 159 -22.36 40.28 2.80
N GLN A 160 -22.52 40.68 1.56
CA GLN A 160 -21.52 41.46 0.87
C GLN A 160 -21.48 42.83 1.57
N ALA A 161 -20.42 43.06 2.34
CA ALA A 161 -20.09 44.39 2.78
C ALA A 161 -19.63 45.20 1.56
N GLU A 162 -20.46 46.12 1.08
CA GLU A 162 -20.02 47.12 0.13
C GLU A 162 -18.84 47.93 0.72
N PRO A 163 -17.80 48.22 -0.07
CA PRO A 163 -16.72 49.08 0.39
C PRO A 163 -17.27 50.50 0.48
N ALA A 164 -17.42 51.01 1.68
CA ALA A 164 -17.64 52.42 1.91
C ALA A 164 -16.45 53.22 1.36
N ASN A 165 -16.69 53.82 0.21
CA ASN A 165 -15.79 54.76 -0.43
C ASN A 165 -15.76 56.04 0.41
N GLY A 166 -14.70 56.28 1.14
CA GLY A 166 -14.47 57.44 1.99
C GLY A 166 -13.02 57.87 1.88
N ASN A 167 -12.75 58.66 0.84
CA ASN A 167 -11.52 59.44 0.72
C ASN A 167 -11.41 60.42 1.93
N GLY A 168 -10.38 60.27 2.73
CA GLY A 168 -10.06 61.22 3.77
C GLY A 168 -8.93 60.68 4.64
N HIS A 169 -7.82 61.36 4.68
CA HIS A 169 -6.72 61.14 5.63
C HIS A 169 -7.28 61.11 7.05
N GLY A 170 -7.58 59.92 7.56
CA GLY A 170 -8.38 59.68 8.75
C GLY A 170 -7.67 60.11 10.03
N ARG A 171 -7.85 61.33 10.41
CA ARG A 171 -7.51 61.81 11.76
C ARG A 171 -8.52 61.17 12.72
N VAL A 172 -8.06 60.16 13.48
CA VAL A 172 -8.89 59.50 14.48
C VAL A 172 -9.39 60.51 15.49
N LEU A 173 -10.74 60.71 15.55
CA LEU A 173 -11.39 61.64 16.48
C LEU A 173 -11.48 60.91 17.84
N ALA A 174 -10.52 61.15 18.72
CA ALA A 174 -10.54 60.67 20.09
C ALA A 174 -10.35 61.80 21.08
N SER A 175 -11.00 61.70 22.25
CA SER A 175 -10.80 62.69 23.30
C SER A 175 -9.34 62.59 23.83
N PRO A 176 -8.79 63.73 24.36
CA PRO A 176 -7.42 63.74 24.90
C PRO A 176 -7.22 62.66 25.99
N PHE A 177 -8.24 62.47 26.82
CA PHE A 177 -8.23 61.43 27.85
C PHE A 177 -8.28 60.02 27.29
N ALA A 178 -9.11 59.80 26.26
CA ALA A 178 -9.16 58.49 25.56
C ALA A 178 -7.84 58.11 24.91
N ARG A 179 -7.11 59.08 24.33
CA ARG A 179 -5.78 58.83 23.74
C ARG A 179 -4.76 58.38 24.79
N LYS A 180 -4.77 59.05 25.98
CA LYS A 180 -3.89 58.67 27.07
C LYS A 180 -4.20 57.27 27.60
N LEU A 181 -5.48 56.98 27.80
CA LEU A 181 -5.93 55.65 28.31
C LEU A 181 -5.69 54.52 27.30
N ALA A 182 -5.81 54.77 25.99
CA ALA A 182 -5.49 53.83 24.94
C ALA A 182 -3.99 53.46 24.94
N LEU A 183 -3.13 54.41 25.14
CA LEU A 183 -1.68 54.21 25.30
C LEU A 183 -1.36 53.36 26.55
N GLU A 184 -2.01 53.65 27.68
CA GLU A 184 -1.81 52.91 28.93
C GLU A 184 -2.32 51.46 28.83
N LYS A 185 -3.41 51.22 28.07
CA LYS A 185 -4.03 49.89 27.93
C LYS A 185 -3.64 49.14 26.65
N GLY A 186 -2.79 49.72 25.81
CA GLY A 186 -2.33 49.09 24.55
C GLY A 186 -3.39 48.89 23.47
N VAL A 187 -4.46 49.73 23.48
CA VAL A 187 -5.59 49.63 22.56
C VAL A 187 -5.38 50.49 21.32
N ASP A 188 -5.48 49.92 20.12
CA ASP A 188 -5.30 50.65 18.85
C ASP A 188 -6.57 51.47 18.50
N LEU A 189 -6.48 52.79 18.63
CA LEU A 189 -7.58 53.74 18.33
C LEU A 189 -8.09 53.67 16.88
N LYS A 190 -7.31 53.19 15.93
CA LYS A 190 -7.72 53.07 14.51
C LYS A 190 -8.76 52.02 14.29
N ARG A 191 -8.86 51.07 15.22
CA ARG A 191 -9.77 49.93 15.13
C ARG A 191 -11.07 50.13 15.91
N LEU A 192 -11.20 51.23 16.64
CA LEU A 192 -12.37 51.51 17.46
C LEU A 192 -13.34 52.44 16.75
N SER A 193 -14.62 52.10 16.84
CA SER A 193 -15.71 53.02 16.48
C SER A 193 -16.09 53.84 17.72
N GLY A 194 -15.97 55.16 17.65
CA GLY A 194 -16.29 56.04 18.78
C GLY A 194 -17.79 56.18 19.01
N SER A 195 -18.25 55.98 20.25
CA SER A 195 -19.66 56.14 20.66
C SER A 195 -20.00 57.59 21.11
N GLY A 196 -19.03 58.49 21.15
CA GLY A 196 -19.23 59.91 21.53
C GLY A 196 -19.78 60.79 20.40
N PRO A 197 -20.12 62.10 20.70
CA PRO A 197 -20.61 63.03 19.71
C PRO A 197 -19.70 63.13 18.49
N HIS A 198 -20.29 63.11 17.31
CA HIS A 198 -19.61 63.10 16.00
C HIS A 198 -18.65 61.92 15.79
N GLY A 199 -18.94 60.75 16.36
CA GLY A 199 -18.09 59.57 16.19
C GLY A 199 -16.77 59.63 16.96
N ARG A 200 -16.69 60.41 18.01
CA ARG A 200 -15.48 60.61 18.82
C ARG A 200 -15.29 59.42 19.78
N ILE A 201 -14.10 58.86 19.82
CA ILE A 201 -13.74 57.80 20.78
C ILE A 201 -13.62 58.40 22.17
N ILE A 202 -14.39 57.86 23.12
CA ILE A 202 -14.44 58.29 24.52
C ILE A 202 -13.90 57.18 25.44
N LYS A 203 -13.74 57.46 26.72
CA LYS A 203 -13.18 56.53 27.72
C LYS A 203 -13.85 55.17 27.71
N ARG A 204 -15.20 55.13 27.63
CA ARG A 204 -15.99 53.90 27.66
C ARG A 204 -15.64 52.98 26.53
N ASP A 205 -15.39 53.45 25.32
CA ASP A 205 -15.06 52.65 24.16
C ASP A 205 -13.73 51.93 24.34
N ILE A 206 -12.78 52.54 25.05
CA ILE A 206 -11.48 51.93 25.36
C ILE A 206 -11.59 50.94 26.51
N ASP A 207 -12.39 51.22 27.51
CA ASP A 207 -12.62 50.31 28.63
C ASP A 207 -13.37 49.07 28.17
N GLU A 208 -14.35 49.18 27.27
CA GLU A 208 -15.04 48.06 26.63
C GLU A 208 -14.10 47.25 25.75
N ALA A 209 -13.27 47.86 24.90
CA ALA A 209 -12.28 47.18 24.07
C ALA A 209 -11.22 46.45 24.90
N ALA A 210 -10.79 47.05 26.01
CA ALA A 210 -9.84 46.45 26.93
C ALA A 210 -10.45 45.28 27.74
N ALA A 211 -11.77 45.38 28.08
CA ALA A 211 -12.48 44.36 28.82
C ALA A 211 -12.88 43.14 27.93
N HIS A 212 -13.18 43.38 26.67
CA HIS A 212 -13.49 42.33 25.71
C HIS A 212 -12.25 41.70 25.08
N GLY A 213 -11.04 42.08 25.54
CA GLY A 213 -9.75 41.57 25.08
C GLY A 213 -9.86 41.17 23.63
N GLU A 214 -9.66 42.12 22.68
CA GLU A 214 -9.53 41.69 21.28
C GLU A 214 -8.39 40.71 21.22
N ALA A 215 -8.72 39.43 21.39
CA ALA A 215 -7.92 38.39 20.79
C ALA A 215 -7.79 38.80 19.31
N ALA A 216 -6.64 39.29 18.93
CA ALA A 216 -6.30 39.40 17.52
C ALA A 216 -6.86 38.15 16.88
N PRO A 217 -7.67 38.22 15.79
CA PRO A 217 -8.04 37.03 15.11
C PRO A 217 -6.71 36.34 14.85
N SER A 218 -6.52 35.18 15.49
CA SER A 218 -5.49 34.23 15.09
C SER A 218 -5.88 33.90 13.66
N SER A 219 -5.43 34.76 12.73
CA SER A 219 -5.34 34.33 11.36
C SER A 219 -4.48 33.10 11.50
N LEU A 220 -5.08 31.94 11.30
CA LEU A 220 -4.37 30.76 10.87
C LEU A 220 -3.70 31.24 9.59
N ALA A 221 -2.56 31.89 9.77
CA ALA A 221 -1.67 32.19 8.69
C ALA A 221 -1.32 30.81 8.17
N TYR A 222 -2.04 30.38 7.15
CA TYR A 222 -1.56 29.35 6.27
C TYR A 222 -0.14 29.80 5.90
N VAL A 223 0.85 29.22 6.57
CA VAL A 223 2.24 29.39 6.19
C VAL A 223 2.39 28.54 4.93
N PRO A 224 2.30 29.16 3.74
CA PRO A 224 2.53 28.42 2.52
C PRO A 224 4.00 28.11 2.40
N SER A 225 4.26 27.03 1.78
CA SER A 225 5.53 26.51 1.28
C SER A 225 6.49 25.98 2.35
N ARG A 226 6.23 24.72 2.69
CA ARG A 226 7.36 23.81 2.76
C ARG A 226 7.77 23.55 1.32
N GLU A 227 9.01 23.82 0.98
CA GLU A 227 9.58 23.44 -0.32
C GLU A 227 9.44 21.92 -0.48
N ASP A 228 9.05 21.49 -1.68
CA ASP A 228 8.98 20.06 -1.99
C ASP A 228 10.38 19.46 -1.87
N GLN A 229 10.51 18.41 -1.09
CA GLN A 229 11.76 17.70 -0.88
C GLN A 229 11.74 16.37 -1.65
N LEU A 230 12.61 16.23 -2.64
CA LEU A 230 12.83 14.96 -3.32
C LEU A 230 13.67 14.03 -2.43
N VAL A 231 13.06 12.97 -1.90
CA VAL A 231 13.74 11.95 -1.11
C VAL A 231 13.99 10.72 -2.00
N PRO A 232 15.26 10.31 -2.18
CA PRO A 232 15.58 9.10 -2.95
C PRO A 232 14.93 7.85 -2.36
N ALA A 233 14.35 7.02 -3.22
CA ALA A 233 13.77 5.74 -2.78
C ALA A 233 14.90 4.73 -2.49
N SER A 234 14.80 3.98 -1.37
CA SER A 234 15.70 2.88 -1.06
C SER A 234 15.61 1.77 -2.11
N GLN A 235 16.61 0.89 -2.21
CA GLN A 235 16.60 -0.25 -3.14
C GLN A 235 15.42 -1.19 -2.88
N MET A 236 15.11 -1.47 -1.61
CA MET A 236 13.92 -2.23 -1.23
C MET A 236 12.64 -1.57 -1.82
N ARG A 237 12.49 -0.25 -1.70
CA ARG A 237 11.33 0.47 -2.25
C ARG A 237 11.25 0.41 -3.76
N LYS A 238 12.40 0.52 -4.46
CA LYS A 238 12.49 0.37 -5.92
C LYS A 238 12.08 -1.04 -6.36
N THR A 239 12.57 -2.08 -5.67
CA THR A 239 12.21 -3.48 -5.94
C THR A 239 10.72 -3.76 -5.71
N ILE A 240 10.15 -3.27 -4.60
CA ILE A 240 8.71 -3.37 -4.33
C ILE A 240 7.90 -2.70 -5.45
N ALA A 241 8.28 -1.47 -5.84
CA ALA A 241 7.61 -0.72 -6.90
C ALA A 241 7.62 -1.48 -8.23
N ARG A 242 8.77 -2.01 -8.64
CA ARG A 242 8.92 -2.83 -9.86
C ARG A 242 7.99 -4.05 -9.82
N ARG A 243 8.04 -4.86 -8.76
CA ARG A 243 7.21 -6.06 -8.61
C ARG A 243 5.71 -5.78 -8.59
N LEU A 244 5.30 -4.71 -7.91
CA LEU A 244 3.88 -4.34 -7.86
C LEU A 244 3.36 -3.83 -9.21
N ILE A 245 4.18 -3.08 -9.96
CA ILE A 245 3.85 -2.64 -11.33
C ILE A 245 3.71 -3.85 -12.24
N GLU A 246 4.69 -4.76 -12.24
CA GLU A 246 4.68 -5.99 -12.99
C GLU A 246 3.44 -6.83 -12.68
N ALA A 247 3.18 -7.13 -11.40
CA ALA A 247 2.00 -7.87 -10.98
C ALA A 247 0.69 -7.22 -11.47
N LYS A 248 0.58 -5.89 -11.40
CA LYS A 248 -0.64 -5.19 -11.81
C LYS A 248 -0.83 -5.12 -13.32
N ARG A 249 0.26 -5.13 -14.09
CA ARG A 249 0.22 -5.12 -15.57
C ARG A 249 -0.02 -6.50 -16.18
N GLU A 250 0.57 -7.55 -15.59
CA GLU A 250 0.63 -8.87 -16.19
C GLU A 250 -0.46 -9.82 -15.70
N ILE A 251 -0.94 -9.61 -14.47
CA ILE A 251 -1.97 -10.46 -13.89
C ILE A 251 -3.35 -9.84 -14.13
N PRO A 252 -4.25 -10.49 -14.89
CA PRO A 252 -5.64 -10.04 -15.02
C PRO A 252 -6.39 -10.32 -13.70
N HIS A 253 -6.39 -9.34 -12.80
CA HIS A 253 -7.05 -9.45 -11.50
C HIS A 253 -8.57 -9.40 -11.65
N ILE A 254 -9.27 -10.34 -11.00
CA ILE A 254 -10.68 -10.20 -10.64
C ILE A 254 -10.81 -10.06 -9.13
N TYR A 255 -11.86 -9.37 -8.70
CA TYR A 255 -12.11 -9.06 -7.29
C TYR A 255 -13.48 -9.55 -6.89
N LEU A 256 -13.54 -10.33 -5.83
CA LEU A 256 -14.76 -10.92 -5.30
C LEU A 256 -14.89 -10.48 -3.83
N THR A 257 -16.01 -9.87 -3.47
CA THR A 257 -16.23 -9.36 -2.12
C THR A 257 -17.43 -10.05 -1.48
N ALA A 258 -17.28 -10.44 -0.23
CA ALA A 258 -18.34 -11.00 0.59
C ALA A 258 -18.20 -10.53 2.03
N ASP A 259 -19.33 -10.47 2.73
CA ASP A 259 -19.40 -10.17 4.15
C ASP A 259 -19.60 -11.47 4.96
N ALA A 260 -18.78 -11.66 6.00
CA ALA A 260 -18.95 -12.76 6.97
C ALA A 260 -19.54 -12.25 8.29
N THR A 261 -20.45 -13.01 8.90
CA THR A 261 -20.94 -12.78 10.26
C THR A 261 -20.03 -13.47 11.26
N VAL A 262 -19.27 -12.69 12.04
CA VAL A 262 -18.13 -13.21 12.83
C VAL A 262 -18.34 -13.21 14.34
N ASP A 263 -19.59 -13.12 14.82
CA ASP A 263 -19.88 -13.16 16.26
C ASP A 263 -19.37 -14.45 16.90
N ARG A 264 -19.69 -15.61 16.31
CA ARG A 264 -19.21 -16.92 16.78
C ARG A 264 -17.70 -17.08 16.71
N LEU A 265 -17.05 -16.46 15.69
CA LEU A 265 -15.59 -16.47 15.58
C LEU A 265 -14.95 -15.70 16.73
N VAL A 266 -15.49 -14.54 17.07
CA VAL A 266 -15.02 -13.73 18.20
C VAL A 266 -15.20 -14.47 19.52
N GLU A 267 -16.37 -15.07 19.73
CA GLU A 267 -16.65 -15.88 20.93
C GLU A 267 -15.69 -17.07 21.05
N MET A 268 -15.49 -17.83 19.96
CA MET A 268 -14.54 -18.95 19.97
C MET A 268 -13.11 -18.47 20.28
N ARG A 269 -12.67 -17.34 19.70
CA ARG A 269 -11.35 -16.77 19.99
C ARG A 269 -11.21 -16.41 21.48
N GLU A 270 -12.23 -15.81 22.07
CA GLU A 270 -12.26 -15.47 23.50
C GLU A 270 -12.13 -16.73 24.35
N GLN A 271 -12.94 -17.75 24.08
CA GLN A 271 -12.90 -19.04 24.78
C GLN A 271 -11.54 -19.73 24.66
N LEU A 272 -10.92 -19.73 23.46
CA LEU A 272 -9.59 -20.30 23.25
C LEU A 272 -8.52 -19.54 24.05
N ASN A 273 -8.62 -18.24 24.13
CA ASN A 273 -7.68 -17.41 24.87
C ASN A 273 -7.85 -17.53 26.39
N ASP A 274 -9.09 -17.65 26.86
CA ASP A 274 -9.39 -17.83 28.28
C ASP A 274 -8.96 -19.21 28.76
N SER A 275 -9.20 -20.27 27.97
CA SER A 275 -8.77 -21.63 28.30
C SER A 275 -7.25 -21.80 28.36
N GLY A 276 -6.51 -20.97 27.60
CA GLY A 276 -5.04 -20.93 27.64
C GLY A 276 -4.47 -20.08 28.77
N THR A 277 -5.30 -19.31 29.48
CA THR A 277 -4.84 -18.42 30.55
C THR A 277 -4.26 -19.22 31.71
N GLY A 278 -3.00 -18.91 32.11
CA GLY A 278 -2.31 -19.61 33.19
C GLY A 278 -1.51 -20.84 32.76
N THR A 279 -1.55 -21.24 31.49
CA THR A 279 -0.70 -22.30 30.94
C THR A 279 0.64 -21.71 30.49
N GLU A 280 1.76 -22.31 30.96
CA GLU A 280 3.08 -21.87 30.52
C GLU A 280 3.25 -22.03 29.01
N GLY A 281 3.66 -20.97 28.33
CA GLY A 281 3.79 -20.94 26.87
C GLY A 281 2.48 -20.72 26.09
N ALA A 282 1.38 -20.35 26.75
CA ALA A 282 0.13 -20.00 26.08
C ALA A 282 0.30 -18.76 25.20
N VAL A 283 -0.08 -18.86 23.94
CA VAL A 283 -0.08 -17.76 22.98
C VAL A 283 -1.50 -17.36 22.68
N LYS A 284 -1.76 -16.05 22.74
CA LYS A 284 -3.09 -15.51 22.41
C LYS A 284 -3.35 -15.66 20.92
N VAL A 285 -4.46 -16.30 20.59
CA VAL A 285 -4.99 -16.43 19.22
C VAL A 285 -5.57 -15.10 18.75
N SER A 286 -5.17 -14.63 17.61
CA SER A 286 -5.72 -13.44 16.96
C SER A 286 -6.82 -13.80 15.95
N ILE A 287 -7.64 -12.81 15.56
CA ILE A 287 -8.59 -13.00 14.45
C ILE A 287 -7.84 -13.33 13.14
N ASN A 288 -6.67 -12.73 12.95
CA ASN A 288 -5.87 -12.99 11.77
C ASN A 288 -5.42 -14.46 11.66
N ASP A 289 -5.07 -15.09 12.77
CA ASP A 289 -4.70 -16.52 12.79
C ASP A 289 -5.87 -17.41 12.36
N LEU A 290 -7.09 -17.06 12.79
CA LEU A 290 -8.31 -17.77 12.39
C LEU A 290 -8.65 -17.55 10.92
N VAL A 291 -8.41 -16.35 10.37
CA VAL A 291 -8.59 -16.07 8.94
C VAL A 291 -7.56 -16.85 8.10
N ILE A 292 -6.29 -16.87 8.52
CA ILE A 292 -5.24 -17.67 7.86
C ILE A 292 -5.64 -19.14 7.86
N LYS A 293 -6.11 -19.67 9.00
CA LYS A 293 -6.60 -21.05 9.11
C LYS A 293 -7.77 -21.33 8.17
N ALA A 294 -8.75 -20.41 8.12
CA ALA A 294 -9.92 -20.55 7.25
C ALA A 294 -9.53 -20.57 5.76
N LEU A 295 -8.66 -19.64 5.32
CA LEU A 295 -8.16 -19.63 3.94
C LEU A 295 -7.38 -20.91 3.61
N ALA A 296 -6.49 -21.34 4.52
CA ALA A 296 -5.70 -22.55 4.31
C ALA A 296 -6.58 -23.80 4.16
N MET A 297 -7.57 -23.97 5.03
CA MET A 297 -8.52 -25.10 4.94
C MET A 297 -9.40 -25.00 3.69
N ALA A 298 -9.81 -23.82 3.28
CA ALA A 298 -10.58 -23.62 2.06
C ALA A 298 -9.77 -24.02 0.81
N LEU A 299 -8.49 -23.63 0.75
CA LEU A 299 -7.57 -24.03 -0.34
C LEU A 299 -7.29 -25.53 -0.33
N ALA A 300 -7.11 -26.16 0.84
CA ALA A 300 -6.94 -27.60 0.95
C ALA A 300 -8.16 -28.39 0.44
N ARG A 301 -9.39 -27.87 0.67
CA ARG A 301 -10.63 -28.45 0.15
C ARG A 301 -10.84 -28.17 -1.34
N MET A 302 -10.16 -27.18 -1.89
CA MET A 302 -10.29 -26.74 -3.28
C MET A 302 -8.91 -26.64 -3.95
N PRO A 303 -8.24 -27.76 -4.24
CA PRO A 303 -6.88 -27.77 -4.77
C PRO A 303 -6.77 -27.10 -6.16
N ASP A 304 -7.87 -26.98 -6.89
CA ASP A 304 -7.91 -26.24 -8.16
C ASP A 304 -7.71 -24.72 -7.99
N ALA A 305 -7.91 -24.19 -6.78
CA ALA A 305 -7.63 -22.80 -6.43
C ALA A 305 -6.23 -22.60 -5.81
N ASN A 306 -5.57 -23.70 -5.37
CA ASN A 306 -4.23 -23.66 -4.80
C ASN A 306 -3.16 -23.83 -5.88
N VAL A 307 -3.08 -22.88 -6.79
CA VAL A 307 -2.31 -22.95 -8.05
C VAL A 307 -1.51 -21.67 -8.28
N SER A 308 -0.54 -21.75 -9.19
CA SER A 308 0.20 -20.59 -9.72
C SER A 308 0.28 -20.67 -11.24
N TRP A 309 0.27 -19.51 -11.90
CA TRP A 309 0.57 -19.40 -13.32
C TRP A 309 2.08 -19.40 -13.55
N THR A 310 2.55 -20.26 -14.46
CA THR A 310 3.94 -20.28 -14.94
C THR A 310 3.98 -20.22 -16.46
N ALA A 311 5.13 -19.92 -17.04
CA ALA A 311 5.31 -19.94 -18.50
C ALA A 311 5.10 -21.33 -19.11
N GLU A 312 5.29 -22.38 -18.32
CA GLU A 312 5.19 -23.80 -18.73
C GLU A 312 3.77 -24.35 -18.53
N GLY A 313 2.91 -23.64 -17.77
CA GLY A 313 1.55 -24.07 -17.47
C GLY A 313 1.07 -23.70 -16.07
N ILE A 314 0.07 -24.41 -15.58
CA ILE A 314 -0.51 -24.22 -14.25
C ILE A 314 0.19 -25.15 -13.25
N LEU A 315 0.91 -24.54 -12.30
CA LEU A 315 1.52 -25.27 -11.19
C LEU A 315 0.47 -25.48 -10.08
N ARG A 316 0.14 -26.73 -9.75
CA ARG A 316 -0.64 -27.07 -8.55
C ARG A 316 0.29 -27.29 -7.37
N HIS A 317 0.01 -26.58 -6.27
CA HIS A 317 0.77 -26.71 -5.04
C HIS A 317 0.35 -27.94 -4.26
N GLY A 318 1.33 -28.76 -3.80
CA GLY A 318 1.07 -29.96 -2.99
C GLY A 318 0.75 -29.64 -1.52
N GLY A 319 1.22 -28.49 -1.00
CA GLY A 319 0.94 -27.99 0.33
C GLY A 319 0.23 -26.63 0.28
N VAL A 320 -0.34 -26.21 1.40
CA VAL A 320 -0.98 -24.89 1.53
C VAL A 320 -0.11 -23.97 2.37
N HIS A 321 0.54 -23.02 1.73
CA HIS A 321 1.50 -22.11 2.34
C HIS A 321 0.97 -20.69 2.28
N ILE A 322 0.61 -20.12 3.44
CA ILE A 322 -0.06 -18.81 3.49
C ILE A 322 0.91 -17.70 3.86
N GLY A 323 1.11 -16.77 2.93
CA GLY A 323 1.79 -15.51 3.18
C GLY A 323 0.95 -14.58 4.07
N MET A 324 1.60 -13.91 4.99
CA MET A 324 0.97 -12.91 5.87
C MET A 324 1.62 -11.56 5.65
N ALA A 325 0.86 -10.55 5.19
CA ALA A 325 1.39 -9.21 4.97
C ALA A 325 1.74 -8.54 6.31
N VAL A 326 3.01 -8.21 6.51
CA VAL A 326 3.53 -7.54 7.71
C VAL A 326 4.17 -6.22 7.35
N SER A 327 3.67 -5.13 7.93
CA SER A 327 4.26 -3.80 7.80
C SER A 327 5.54 -3.68 8.62
N LEU A 328 6.57 -3.09 8.03
CA LEU A 328 7.86 -2.81 8.66
C LEU A 328 7.92 -1.35 9.15
N PRO A 329 8.77 -1.03 10.17
CA PRO A 329 8.88 0.31 10.72
C PRO A 329 9.31 1.39 9.71
N ASP A 330 10.08 1.02 8.71
CA ASP A 330 10.61 1.89 7.64
C ASP A 330 9.70 1.99 6.41
N ASN A 331 8.39 1.86 6.60
CA ASN A 331 7.37 1.87 5.54
C ASN A 331 7.57 0.77 4.48
N GLY A 332 8.28 -0.32 4.82
CA GLY A 332 8.39 -1.52 4.03
C GLY A 332 7.20 -2.47 4.26
N LEU A 333 7.07 -3.46 3.38
CA LEU A 333 6.13 -4.56 3.50
C LEU A 333 6.88 -5.86 3.21
N ILE A 334 6.67 -6.87 4.05
CA ILE A 334 7.19 -8.23 3.81
C ILE A 334 6.07 -9.24 4.07
N THR A 335 6.12 -10.37 3.39
CA THR A 335 5.11 -11.43 3.46
C THR A 335 5.72 -12.73 3.97
N PRO A 336 5.99 -12.87 5.30
CA PRO A 336 6.41 -14.17 5.83
C PRO A 336 5.35 -15.24 5.57
N VAL A 337 5.83 -16.46 5.32
CA VAL A 337 5.00 -17.59 4.88
C VAL A 337 4.86 -18.61 6.00
N VAL A 338 3.62 -18.91 6.37
CA VAL A 338 3.26 -20.03 7.25
C VAL A 338 3.12 -21.26 6.38
N ARG A 339 4.04 -22.20 6.54
CA ARG A 339 4.04 -23.47 5.79
C ARG A 339 2.97 -24.40 6.32
N ASP A 340 2.35 -25.20 5.43
CA ASP A 340 1.38 -26.24 5.75
C ASP A 340 0.31 -25.75 6.78
N ALA A 341 -0.27 -24.57 6.50
CA ALA A 341 -1.16 -23.89 7.40
C ALA A 341 -2.50 -24.63 7.61
N ASP A 342 -2.88 -25.46 6.64
CA ASP A 342 -4.09 -26.29 6.66
C ASP A 342 -4.03 -27.40 7.70
N VAL A 343 -2.88 -28.04 7.91
CA VAL A 343 -2.71 -29.16 8.85
C VAL A 343 -2.30 -28.70 10.26
N LYS A 344 -1.82 -27.46 10.43
CA LYS A 344 -1.42 -26.93 11.74
C LYS A 344 -2.63 -26.65 12.63
N SER A 345 -2.50 -26.96 13.91
CA SER A 345 -3.50 -26.55 14.91
C SER A 345 -3.51 -25.01 15.05
N ILE A 346 -4.63 -24.44 15.46
CA ILE A 346 -4.79 -22.99 15.66
C ILE A 346 -3.71 -22.45 16.63
N GLY A 347 -3.41 -23.16 17.71
CA GLY A 347 -2.37 -22.78 18.65
C GLY A 347 -0.95 -22.81 18.09
N ALA A 348 -0.62 -23.80 17.25
CA ALA A 348 0.66 -23.87 16.55
C ALA A 348 0.80 -22.71 15.55
N LEU A 349 -0.27 -22.45 14.80
CA LEU A 349 -0.33 -21.37 13.82
C LEU A 349 -0.16 -20.01 14.51
N ALA A 350 -0.84 -19.74 15.63
CA ALA A 350 -0.73 -18.51 16.40
C ALA A 350 0.70 -18.26 16.94
N ARG A 351 1.40 -19.31 17.37
CA ARG A 351 2.82 -19.19 17.77
C ARG A 351 3.72 -18.82 16.60
N GLU A 352 3.53 -19.50 15.48
CA GLU A 352 4.36 -19.30 14.27
C GLU A 352 4.12 -17.90 13.66
N THR A 353 2.87 -17.47 13.47
CA THR A 353 2.54 -16.15 12.94
C THR A 353 3.13 -15.02 13.79
N ARG A 354 3.06 -15.16 15.13
CA ARG A 354 3.66 -14.21 16.06
C ARG A 354 5.19 -14.16 15.90
N SER A 355 5.85 -15.32 15.93
CA SER A 355 7.31 -15.41 15.77
C SER A 355 7.76 -14.83 14.42
N LEU A 356 7.08 -15.18 13.33
CA LEU A 356 7.35 -14.65 12.00
C LEU A 356 7.18 -13.12 11.95
N ALA A 357 6.10 -12.58 12.54
CA ALA A 357 5.85 -11.14 12.58
C ALA A 357 6.90 -10.37 13.39
N GLU A 358 7.33 -10.92 14.54
CA GLU A 358 8.39 -10.32 15.38
C GLU A 358 9.73 -10.29 14.65
N ARG A 359 10.12 -11.40 14.02
CA ARG A 359 11.37 -11.49 13.23
C ARG A 359 11.32 -10.65 11.96
N ALA A 360 10.15 -10.52 11.33
CA ALA A 360 9.93 -9.62 10.21
C ALA A 360 10.24 -8.16 10.60
N ARG A 361 9.64 -7.68 11.69
CA ARG A 361 9.86 -6.30 12.17
C ARG A 361 11.30 -6.06 12.60
N ALA A 362 11.97 -7.10 13.12
CA ALA A 362 13.38 -7.06 13.47
C ALA A 362 14.32 -7.26 12.27
N LYS A 363 13.79 -7.42 11.03
CA LYS A 363 14.57 -7.71 9.79
C LYS A 363 15.45 -8.96 9.91
N LYS A 364 14.99 -9.98 10.63
CA LYS A 364 15.70 -11.24 10.91
C LYS A 364 15.08 -12.46 10.22
N LEU A 365 14.25 -12.26 9.21
CA LEU A 365 13.71 -13.35 8.41
C LEU A 365 14.74 -13.85 7.41
N LYS A 366 14.78 -15.17 7.24
CA LYS A 366 15.57 -15.81 6.19
C LYS A 366 14.81 -15.77 4.86
N PRO A 367 15.50 -15.80 3.70
CA PRO A 367 14.85 -15.79 2.38
C PRO A 367 13.78 -16.88 2.20
N GLU A 368 14.00 -18.06 2.76
CA GLU A 368 13.08 -19.18 2.69
C GLU A 368 11.78 -18.93 3.45
N GLU A 369 11.78 -18.00 4.42
CA GLU A 369 10.62 -17.73 5.28
C GLU A 369 9.63 -16.70 4.67
N TYR A 370 10.01 -16.01 3.58
CA TYR A 370 9.14 -15.08 2.86
C TYR A 370 9.02 -15.40 1.37
N SER A 371 9.37 -16.61 0.96
CA SER A 371 9.23 -17.09 -0.42
C SER A 371 8.45 -18.40 -0.47
N GLY A 372 7.84 -18.70 -1.62
CA GLY A 372 7.13 -19.96 -1.85
C GLY A 372 5.79 -20.06 -1.13
N GLY A 373 5.08 -18.95 -0.92
CA GLY A 373 3.68 -18.94 -0.55
C GLY A 373 2.80 -19.39 -1.73
N SER A 374 1.65 -19.97 -1.44
CA SER A 374 0.63 -20.34 -2.43
C SER A 374 -0.53 -19.31 -2.46
N ALA A 375 -0.75 -18.60 -1.37
CA ALA A 375 -1.73 -17.52 -1.23
C ALA A 375 -1.31 -16.56 -0.13
N THR A 376 -1.81 -15.32 -0.14
CA THR A 376 -1.50 -14.32 0.89
C THR A 376 -2.76 -13.81 1.59
N VAL A 377 -2.64 -13.48 2.89
CA VAL A 377 -3.63 -12.72 3.67
C VAL A 377 -3.07 -11.34 3.96
N SER A 378 -3.82 -10.31 3.61
CA SER A 378 -3.55 -8.91 3.95
C SER A 378 -4.66 -8.36 4.84
N ASN A 379 -4.33 -7.92 6.06
CA ASN A 379 -5.32 -7.47 7.04
C ASN A 379 -5.09 -6.02 7.42
N LEU A 380 -6.05 -5.15 7.10
CA LEU A 380 -6.09 -3.73 7.46
C LEU A 380 -7.21 -3.40 8.45
N GLY A 381 -7.87 -4.42 9.01
CA GLY A 381 -8.97 -4.23 9.95
C GLY A 381 -8.58 -3.45 11.21
N MET A 382 -7.35 -3.58 11.69
CA MET A 382 -6.83 -2.83 12.83
C MET A 382 -6.73 -1.32 12.59
N PHE A 383 -6.73 -0.89 11.33
CA PHE A 383 -6.70 0.52 10.93
C PHE A 383 -8.10 1.09 10.66
N GLY A 384 -9.17 0.32 10.91
CA GLY A 384 -10.55 0.73 10.65
C GLY A 384 -10.94 0.72 9.17
N VAL A 385 -10.13 0.12 8.30
CA VAL A 385 -10.44 -0.02 6.87
C VAL A 385 -11.55 -1.04 6.72
N ARG A 386 -12.69 -0.62 6.15
CA ARG A 386 -13.86 -1.49 5.97
C ARG A 386 -13.64 -2.55 4.90
N GLU A 387 -13.14 -2.14 3.75
CA GLU A 387 -12.83 -3.01 2.62
C GLU A 387 -11.70 -2.40 1.78
N PHE A 388 -10.92 -3.24 1.14
CA PHE A 388 -9.91 -2.84 0.18
C PHE A 388 -9.60 -3.98 -0.77
N VAL A 389 -8.99 -3.67 -1.89
CA VAL A 389 -8.49 -4.66 -2.86
C VAL A 389 -6.97 -4.73 -2.77
N ALA A 390 -6.44 -5.94 -2.65
CA ALA A 390 -5.00 -6.17 -2.60
C ALA A 390 -4.46 -6.55 -3.98
N ILE A 391 -3.19 -6.21 -4.24
CA ILE A 391 -2.46 -6.66 -5.43
C ILE A 391 -1.89 -8.04 -5.12
N ILE A 392 -2.08 -8.98 -6.03
CA ILE A 392 -1.52 -10.34 -5.91
C ILE A 392 0.01 -10.27 -5.84
N ASN A 393 0.60 -11.08 -4.97
CA ASN A 393 2.04 -11.22 -4.83
C ASN A 393 2.53 -12.39 -5.69
N PRO A 394 3.10 -12.17 -6.87
CA PRO A 394 3.56 -13.27 -7.73
C PRO A 394 4.61 -14.15 -7.02
N PRO A 395 4.61 -15.46 -7.25
CA PRO A 395 3.82 -16.23 -8.22
C PRO A 395 2.44 -16.73 -7.72
N GLU A 396 1.97 -16.27 -6.56
CA GLU A 396 0.68 -16.66 -6.00
C GLU A 396 -0.48 -16.26 -6.92
N SER A 397 -1.59 -17.01 -6.87
CA SER A 397 -2.78 -16.72 -7.69
C SER A 397 -3.92 -16.04 -6.93
N VAL A 398 -3.85 -16.01 -5.59
CA VAL A 398 -4.90 -15.42 -4.76
C VAL A 398 -4.33 -14.65 -3.57
N ILE A 399 -5.00 -13.54 -3.24
CA ILE A 399 -4.75 -12.78 -2.01
C ILE A 399 -6.08 -12.38 -1.38
N LEU A 400 -6.21 -12.64 -0.07
CA LEU A 400 -7.39 -12.29 0.71
C LEU A 400 -7.15 -10.99 1.49
N ALA A 401 -7.89 -9.95 1.15
CA ALA A 401 -7.93 -8.69 1.88
C ALA A 401 -9.00 -8.76 2.97
N VAL A 402 -8.62 -8.43 4.20
CA VAL A 402 -9.47 -8.53 5.39
C VAL A 402 -9.73 -7.15 5.96
N GLY A 403 -11.00 -6.76 5.98
CA GLY A 403 -11.46 -5.50 6.55
C GLY A 403 -11.67 -5.54 8.06
N THR A 404 -12.11 -4.40 8.60
CA THR A 404 -12.42 -4.27 10.03
C THR A 404 -13.65 -5.10 10.42
N THR A 405 -13.63 -5.59 11.67
CA THR A 405 -14.81 -6.18 12.29
C THR A 405 -15.63 -5.09 12.96
N GLU A 406 -16.84 -4.85 12.49
CA GLU A 406 -17.72 -3.81 13.01
C GLU A 406 -19.15 -4.32 13.21
N LYS A 407 -19.90 -3.70 14.15
CA LYS A 407 -21.30 -3.99 14.34
C LYS A 407 -22.13 -3.33 13.25
N ARG A 408 -22.91 -4.12 12.49
CA ARG A 408 -23.82 -3.65 11.45
C ARG A 408 -25.23 -4.20 11.67
N PRO A 409 -26.28 -3.46 11.30
CA PRO A 409 -27.62 -4.02 11.22
C PRO A 409 -27.68 -5.04 10.08
N ILE A 410 -28.26 -6.20 10.37
CA ILE A 410 -28.53 -7.25 9.38
C ILE A 410 -30.01 -7.61 9.43
N VAL A 411 -30.54 -8.07 8.30
CA VAL A 411 -31.89 -8.66 8.24
C VAL A 411 -31.75 -10.17 8.41
N VAL A 412 -32.46 -10.72 9.37
CA VAL A 412 -32.53 -12.15 9.62
C VAL A 412 -33.98 -12.61 9.55
N THR A 413 -34.25 -13.61 8.73
CA THR A 413 -35.61 -14.21 8.65
C THR A 413 -35.77 -15.22 9.73
N ARG A 414 -36.70 -14.98 10.70
CA ARG A 414 -37.13 -15.93 11.74
C ARG A 414 -38.62 -16.18 11.61
N ASP A 415 -39.00 -17.42 11.60
CA ASP A 415 -40.39 -17.86 11.50
C ASP A 415 -41.18 -17.21 10.34
N GLY A 416 -40.45 -16.97 9.21
CA GLY A 416 -41.02 -16.35 8.03
C GLY A 416 -41.13 -14.80 8.09
N HIS A 417 -40.63 -14.16 9.14
CA HIS A 417 -40.61 -12.71 9.32
C HIS A 417 -39.17 -12.15 9.29
N ASP A 418 -38.97 -11.04 8.61
CA ASP A 418 -37.71 -10.34 8.59
C ASP A 418 -37.56 -9.47 9.85
N VAL A 419 -36.48 -9.71 10.61
CA VAL A 419 -36.14 -9.00 11.84
C VAL A 419 -34.78 -8.35 11.69
N LEU A 420 -34.65 -7.10 12.17
CA LEU A 420 -33.38 -6.42 12.23
C LEU A 420 -32.60 -6.86 13.45
N GLU A 421 -31.41 -7.38 13.24
CA GLU A 421 -30.46 -7.73 14.32
C GLU A 421 -29.16 -6.98 14.15
N VAL A 422 -28.40 -6.84 15.22
CA VAL A 422 -27.04 -6.27 15.18
C VAL A 422 -26.05 -7.42 15.25
N ALA A 423 -25.22 -7.56 14.23
CA ALA A 423 -24.17 -8.58 14.18
C ALA A 423 -22.81 -7.96 13.88
N ARG A 424 -21.75 -8.64 14.31
CA ARG A 424 -20.38 -8.30 13.89
C ARG A 424 -20.15 -8.80 12.48
N ARG A 425 -19.90 -7.86 11.57
CA ARG A 425 -19.60 -8.15 10.15
C ARG A 425 -18.14 -7.86 9.86
N MET A 426 -17.56 -8.69 9.01
CA MET A 426 -16.21 -8.55 8.45
C MET A 426 -16.31 -8.66 6.94
N THR A 427 -15.85 -7.63 6.23
CA THR A 427 -15.79 -7.66 4.76
C THR A 427 -14.48 -8.30 4.33
N LEU A 428 -14.59 -9.25 3.40
CA LEU A 428 -13.49 -10.00 2.80
C LEU A 428 -13.48 -9.75 1.31
N THR A 429 -12.34 -9.37 0.76
CA THR A 429 -12.16 -9.22 -0.70
C THR A 429 -11.05 -10.15 -1.16
N LEU A 430 -11.40 -11.09 -2.04
CA LEU A 430 -10.48 -12.01 -2.67
C LEU A 430 -10.07 -11.45 -4.03
N SER A 431 -8.79 -11.19 -4.23
CA SER A 431 -8.22 -10.90 -5.55
C SER A 431 -7.68 -12.19 -6.15
N CYS A 432 -8.07 -12.52 -7.37
CA CYS A 432 -7.65 -13.74 -8.06
C CYS A 432 -6.99 -13.43 -9.40
N ASP A 433 -6.02 -14.24 -9.77
CA ASP A 433 -5.46 -14.29 -11.12
C ASP A 433 -6.42 -15.03 -12.04
N HIS A 434 -7.11 -14.30 -12.93
CA HIS A 434 -8.14 -14.87 -13.79
C HIS A 434 -7.62 -15.84 -14.85
N ARG A 435 -6.30 -15.97 -14.99
CA ARG A 435 -5.69 -16.98 -15.88
C ARG A 435 -5.83 -18.40 -15.31
N VAL A 436 -5.92 -18.52 -13.98
CA VAL A 436 -5.94 -19.82 -13.26
C VAL A 436 -7.12 -19.98 -12.32
N VAL A 437 -7.73 -18.88 -11.84
CA VAL A 437 -8.90 -18.87 -10.96
C VAL A 437 -10.00 -18.06 -11.63
N ASP A 438 -11.01 -18.73 -12.17
CA ASP A 438 -12.17 -18.06 -12.74
C ASP A 438 -13.15 -17.53 -11.67
N GLY A 439 -14.17 -16.78 -12.12
CA GLY A 439 -15.14 -16.18 -11.20
C GLY A 439 -15.92 -17.18 -10.37
N VAL A 440 -16.24 -18.36 -10.93
CA VAL A 440 -16.99 -19.42 -10.21
C VAL A 440 -16.13 -20.09 -9.16
N LEU A 441 -14.90 -20.44 -9.51
CA LEU A 441 -13.95 -21.04 -8.60
C LEU A 441 -13.57 -20.09 -7.45
N GLY A 442 -13.28 -18.81 -7.78
CA GLY A 442 -13.01 -17.79 -6.77
C GLY A 442 -14.20 -17.52 -5.84
N ALA A 443 -15.44 -17.48 -6.39
CA ALA A 443 -16.65 -17.30 -5.57
C ALA A 443 -16.88 -18.50 -4.62
N LYS A 444 -16.64 -19.73 -5.08
CA LYS A 444 -16.71 -20.92 -4.24
C LYS A 444 -15.64 -20.89 -3.14
N LEU A 445 -14.41 -20.51 -3.48
CA LEU A 445 -13.31 -20.37 -2.51
C LEU A 445 -13.66 -19.33 -1.42
N LEU A 446 -14.09 -18.14 -1.82
CA LEU A 446 -14.49 -17.09 -0.89
C LEU A 446 -15.69 -17.55 -0.04
N GLY A 447 -16.68 -18.21 -0.63
CA GLY A 447 -17.82 -18.77 0.09
C GLY A 447 -17.43 -19.82 1.14
N GLU A 448 -16.44 -20.67 0.85
CA GLU A 448 -15.94 -21.64 1.83
C GLU A 448 -15.15 -20.95 2.96
N VAL A 449 -14.37 -19.90 2.67
CA VAL A 449 -13.74 -19.08 3.70
C VAL A 449 -14.79 -18.43 4.59
N VAL A 450 -15.80 -17.77 4.03
CA VAL A 450 -16.92 -17.17 4.78
C VAL A 450 -17.60 -18.21 5.67
N LYS A 451 -17.95 -19.38 5.13
CA LYS A 451 -18.58 -20.45 5.88
C LYS A 451 -17.74 -20.93 7.07
N LEU A 452 -16.42 -21.05 6.91
CA LEU A 452 -15.49 -21.41 7.99
C LEU A 452 -15.43 -20.33 9.08
N LEU A 453 -15.47 -19.06 8.71
CA LEU A 453 -15.48 -17.95 9.65
C LEU A 453 -16.81 -17.81 10.40
N GLU A 454 -17.94 -18.08 9.74
CA GLU A 454 -19.28 -18.06 10.36
C GLU A 454 -19.55 -19.30 11.23
N LYS A 455 -18.92 -20.44 10.86
CA LYS A 455 -19.03 -21.72 11.58
C LYS A 455 -17.65 -22.20 12.03
N PRO A 456 -17.00 -21.49 12.96
CA PRO A 456 -15.56 -21.65 13.21
C PRO A 456 -15.19 -22.98 13.88
N MET A 457 -16.14 -23.69 14.47
CA MET A 457 -15.91 -25.04 15.01
C MET A 457 -15.43 -26.02 13.93
N GLY A 458 -15.79 -25.80 12.65
CA GLY A 458 -15.30 -26.60 11.53
C GLY A 458 -13.80 -26.46 11.26
N MET A 459 -13.11 -25.50 11.90
CA MET A 459 -11.65 -25.34 11.81
C MET A 459 -10.89 -26.16 12.86
N LEU A 460 -11.59 -26.81 13.80
CA LEU A 460 -11.00 -27.66 14.84
C LEU A 460 -11.02 -29.14 14.45
N LEU A 461 -11.77 -29.49 13.40
CA LEU A 461 -11.90 -30.84 12.84
C LEU A 461 -10.88 -31.07 11.72
#